data_accf0a070d0a7a33b2d61f1d5510dd3f
#
_entry.id   accf0a070d0a7a33b2d61f1d5510dd3f
#
_cell.length_a   1.000
_cell.length_b   1.000
_cell.length_c   1.000
_cell.angle_alpha   90.00
_cell.angle_beta   90.00
_cell.angle_gamma   90.00
#
_symmetry.space_group_name_H-M   'P 1'
#
loop_
_entity.id
_entity.type
_entity.pdbx_description
1 polymer ?
#
loop_
_entity_poly.entity_id
_entity_poly.type
_entity_poly.pdbx_seq_one_letter_code
_entity_poly.pdbx_strand_id
1 'polypeptide(L)'
;KWYKFDSDELYDEFGNDWEIKLQNQIDLPAWVVNIPREFYDFQDPETGKWDNYDLYLPGLGEVLSGSRREISYERLVYKMERDNVKKENYRILLELSKEKKLKNCAGAGIGIERLIAWISGENNIANVQIFPRLPGKITDL
;
A
#
# COMPACT_ATOMS: atom_id res chain seq x y z
N LYS A 1 0.25 4.71 -22.05
CA LYS A 1 1.53 4.33 -21.41
C LYS A 1 1.48 4.90 -19.99
N TRP A 2 1.49 4.06 -18.96
CA TRP A 2 1.48 4.50 -17.57
C TRP A 2 2.91 4.78 -17.10
N TYR A 3 3.05 5.63 -16.08
CA TYR A 3 4.32 5.88 -15.42
C TYR A 3 4.70 4.72 -14.50
N LYS A 4 5.99 4.59 -14.24
CA LYS A 4 6.53 3.69 -13.21
C LYS A 4 7.72 4.36 -12.55
N PHE A 5 7.68 4.42 -11.22
CA PHE A 5 8.71 5.01 -10.37
C PHE A 5 9.20 4.00 -9.33
N ASP A 6 10.46 4.13 -8.92
CA ASP A 6 10.97 3.52 -7.68
C ASP A 6 10.75 4.51 -6.53
N SER A 7 10.33 4.03 -5.36
CA SER A 7 10.05 4.93 -4.23
C SER A 7 11.30 5.64 -3.72
N ASP A 8 12.48 5.02 -3.84
CA ASP A 8 13.74 5.66 -3.45
C ASP A 8 14.01 6.92 -4.30
N GLU A 9 13.74 6.85 -5.63
CA GLU A 9 13.88 7.99 -6.54
C GLU A 9 12.91 9.12 -6.16
N LEU A 10 11.66 8.78 -5.83
CA LEU A 10 10.66 9.76 -5.41
C LEU A 10 11.01 10.40 -4.06
N TYR A 11 11.52 9.60 -3.13
CA TYR A 11 11.97 10.10 -1.84
C TYR A 11 13.17 11.05 -1.97
N ASP A 12 14.14 10.71 -2.81
CA ASP A 12 15.31 11.55 -3.08
C ASP A 12 14.92 12.89 -3.73
N GLU A 13 13.91 12.88 -4.62
CA GLU A 13 13.44 14.08 -5.31
C GLU A 13 12.53 14.94 -4.43
N PHE A 14 11.59 14.34 -3.70
CA PHE A 14 10.49 15.03 -3.04
C PHE A 14 10.50 14.96 -1.50
N GLY A 15 11.32 14.08 -0.91
CA GLY A 15 11.32 13.83 0.52
C GLY A 15 10.06 13.10 1.02
N ASN A 16 9.70 13.30 2.29
CA ASN A 16 8.58 12.62 2.93
C ASN A 16 7.21 12.91 2.30
N ASP A 17 7.08 14.00 1.55
CA ASP A 17 5.81 14.43 0.94
C ASP A 17 5.65 13.92 -0.50
N TRP A 18 6.47 12.95 -0.93
CA TRP A 18 6.51 12.48 -2.31
C TRP A 18 5.15 12.00 -2.83
N GLU A 19 4.34 11.35 -2.00
CA GLU A 19 3.00 10.87 -2.40
C GLU A 19 2.07 12.01 -2.82
N ILE A 20 2.04 13.09 -2.01
CA ILE A 20 1.21 14.26 -2.28
C ILE A 20 1.71 14.98 -3.54
N LYS A 21 3.03 15.08 -3.71
CA LYS A 21 3.62 15.75 -4.88
C LYS A 21 3.40 14.94 -6.13
N LEU A 22 3.60 13.62 -6.08
CA LEU A 22 3.39 12.73 -7.22
C LEU A 22 1.97 12.83 -7.77
N GLN A 23 0.94 12.66 -6.92
CA GLN A 23 -0.46 12.68 -7.38
C GLN A 23 -0.89 14.00 -8.01
N ASN A 24 -0.21 15.11 -7.67
CA ASN A 24 -0.49 16.45 -8.22
C ASN A 24 0.31 16.75 -9.50
N GLN A 25 1.34 15.96 -9.81
CA GLN A 25 2.20 16.16 -10.99
C GLN A 25 1.90 15.20 -12.14
N ILE A 26 1.38 14.01 -11.83
CA ILE A 26 1.04 13.04 -12.87
C ILE A 26 -0.28 13.40 -13.56
N ASP A 27 -0.32 13.19 -14.87
CA ASP A 27 -1.51 13.33 -15.73
C ASP A 27 -2.09 11.97 -16.15
N LEU A 28 -1.36 10.88 -15.89
CA LEU A 28 -1.73 9.49 -16.14
C LEU A 28 -1.47 8.64 -14.90
N PRO A 29 -2.11 7.47 -14.76
CA PRO A 29 -1.83 6.55 -13.66
C PRO A 29 -0.35 6.19 -13.56
N ALA A 30 0.16 6.12 -12.33
CA ALA A 30 1.55 5.83 -12.02
C ALA A 30 1.68 4.64 -11.07
N TRP A 31 2.50 3.66 -11.43
CA TRP A 31 2.95 2.62 -10.53
C TRP A 31 4.15 3.11 -9.73
N VAL A 32 4.12 2.90 -8.43
CA VAL A 32 5.28 3.06 -7.54
C VAL A 32 5.62 1.70 -6.97
N VAL A 33 6.90 1.35 -6.98
CA VAL A 33 7.42 0.06 -6.50
C VAL A 33 8.49 0.27 -5.43
N ASN A 34 8.89 -0.80 -4.75
CA ASN A 34 9.98 -0.79 -3.75
C ASN A 34 9.68 0.11 -2.54
N ILE A 35 8.44 0.14 -2.08
CA ILE A 35 7.99 1.03 -1.00
C ILE A 35 8.30 0.38 0.36
N PRO A 36 9.04 1.03 1.27
CA PRO A 36 9.22 0.53 2.65
C PRO A 36 7.86 0.36 3.34
N ARG A 37 7.58 -0.87 3.83
CA ARG A 37 6.27 -1.22 4.40
C ARG A 37 6.34 -2.17 5.58
N GLU A 38 5.19 -2.72 5.93
CA GLU A 38 4.93 -3.52 7.11
C GLU A 38 5.68 -4.85 7.09
N PHE A 39 5.82 -5.44 8.27
CA PHE A 39 6.57 -6.66 8.52
C PHE A 39 6.15 -7.85 7.64
N TYR A 40 4.90 -7.90 7.19
CA TYR A 40 4.37 -9.01 6.38
C TYR A 40 4.65 -8.88 4.87
N ASP A 41 5.14 -7.76 4.40
CA ASP A 41 5.55 -7.58 3.00
C ASP A 41 6.94 -8.16 2.77
N PHE A 42 7.13 -8.80 1.62
CA PHE A 42 8.42 -9.39 1.28
C PHE A 42 9.44 -8.32 0.92
N GLN A 43 10.59 -8.40 1.55
CA GLN A 43 11.77 -7.61 1.22
C GLN A 43 12.88 -8.56 0.81
N ASP A 44 13.46 -8.39 -0.36
CA ASP A 44 14.55 -9.21 -0.84
C ASP A 44 15.77 -9.12 0.09
N PRO A 45 16.26 -10.24 0.65
CA PRO A 45 17.38 -10.22 1.60
C PRO A 45 18.73 -9.85 0.97
N GLU A 46 18.87 -10.02 -0.35
CA GLU A 46 20.13 -9.76 -1.05
C GLU A 46 20.21 -8.29 -1.49
N THR A 47 19.13 -7.75 -2.00
CA THR A 47 19.09 -6.39 -2.54
C THR A 47 18.52 -5.36 -1.57
N GLY A 48 17.79 -5.81 -0.53
CA GLY A 48 17.06 -4.94 0.37
C GLY A 48 15.77 -4.35 -0.21
N LYS A 49 15.47 -4.60 -1.50
CA LYS A 49 14.30 -4.04 -2.18
C LYS A 49 13.01 -4.75 -1.77
N TRP A 50 11.95 -3.97 -1.67
CA TRP A 50 10.60 -4.45 -1.38
C TRP A 50 9.92 -4.94 -2.65
N ASP A 51 9.28 -6.11 -2.58
CA ASP A 51 8.50 -6.68 -3.69
C ASP A 51 7.02 -6.30 -3.51
N ASN A 52 6.77 -5.02 -3.70
CA ASN A 52 5.44 -4.41 -3.57
C ASN A 52 5.21 -3.32 -4.61
N TYR A 53 3.99 -2.87 -4.69
CA TYR A 53 3.57 -1.87 -5.65
C TYR A 53 2.30 -1.14 -5.20
N ASP A 54 2.22 0.14 -5.53
CA ASP A 54 1.03 0.96 -5.42
C ASP A 54 0.68 1.58 -6.76
N LEU A 55 -0.61 1.79 -7.00
CA LEU A 55 -1.10 2.52 -8.14
C LEU A 55 -1.66 3.86 -7.67
N TYR A 56 -1.08 4.94 -8.17
CA TYR A 56 -1.52 6.31 -7.94
C TYR A 56 -2.33 6.82 -9.12
N LEU A 57 -3.42 7.51 -8.82
CA LEU A 57 -4.25 8.21 -9.80
C LEU A 57 -4.08 9.72 -9.68
N PRO A 58 -4.07 10.46 -10.81
CA PRO A 58 -4.00 11.92 -10.81
C PRO A 58 -5.03 12.56 -9.89
N GLY A 59 -4.59 13.38 -8.95
CA GLY A 59 -5.45 14.13 -8.02
C GLY A 59 -6.21 13.32 -6.96
N LEU A 60 -6.18 11.97 -7.03
CA LEU A 60 -6.91 11.08 -6.12
C LEU A 60 -6.01 10.22 -5.22
N GLY A 61 -4.71 10.19 -5.49
CA GLY A 61 -3.72 9.45 -4.70
C GLY A 61 -3.73 7.94 -4.96
N GLU A 62 -3.27 7.17 -3.97
CA GLU A 62 -3.21 5.72 -4.04
C GLU A 62 -4.61 5.10 -4.19
N VAL A 63 -4.81 4.34 -5.26
CA VAL A 63 -6.06 3.59 -5.50
C VAL A 63 -5.90 2.10 -5.24
N LEU A 64 -4.71 1.56 -5.42
CA LEU A 64 -4.41 0.15 -5.20
C LEU A 64 -3.05 0.01 -4.52
N SER A 65 -2.97 -0.91 -3.58
CA SER A 65 -1.74 -1.31 -2.91
C SER A 65 -1.64 -2.82 -2.88
N GLY A 66 -0.46 -3.36 -3.16
CA GLY A 66 -0.23 -4.78 -3.15
C GLY A 66 1.21 -5.16 -2.89
N SER A 67 1.41 -6.40 -2.42
CA SER A 67 2.74 -6.95 -2.20
C SER A 67 2.79 -8.45 -2.29
N ARG A 68 3.97 -8.99 -2.58
CA ARG A 68 4.34 -10.35 -2.23
C ARG A 68 4.43 -10.46 -0.70
N ARG A 69 3.98 -11.57 -0.15
CA ARG A 69 3.96 -11.77 1.32
C ARG A 69 5.22 -12.48 1.81
N GLU A 70 5.71 -12.04 2.98
CA GLU A 70 6.78 -12.72 3.69
C GLU A 70 6.28 -14.05 4.25
N ILE A 71 7.05 -15.11 4.08
CA ILE A 71 6.71 -16.46 4.55
C ILE A 71 7.75 -17.05 5.50
N SER A 72 8.95 -16.45 5.63
CA SER A 72 10.00 -16.90 6.55
C SER A 72 9.68 -16.48 7.98
N TYR A 73 9.63 -17.47 8.89
CA TYR A 73 9.40 -17.21 10.31
C TYR A 73 10.43 -16.25 10.91
N GLU A 74 11.71 -16.47 10.62
CA GLU A 74 12.82 -15.68 11.15
C GLU A 74 12.71 -14.23 10.68
N ARG A 75 12.36 -14.01 9.42
CA ARG A 75 12.21 -12.67 8.84
C ARG A 75 10.96 -11.96 9.34
N LEU A 76 9.83 -12.67 9.49
CA LEU A 76 8.63 -12.13 10.11
C LEU A 76 8.92 -11.64 11.53
N VAL A 77 9.57 -12.49 12.35
CA VAL A 77 9.94 -12.13 13.73
C VAL A 77 10.87 -10.94 13.77
N TYR A 78 11.93 -10.94 12.95
CA TYR A 78 12.87 -9.82 12.85
C TYR A 78 12.18 -8.49 12.50
N LYS A 79 11.34 -8.50 11.48
CA LYS A 79 10.61 -7.29 11.05
C LYS A 79 9.57 -6.84 12.07
N MET A 80 8.88 -7.78 12.73
CA MET A 80 7.98 -7.44 13.84
C MET A 80 8.70 -6.76 15.01
N GLU A 81 9.91 -7.21 15.35
CA GLU A 81 10.73 -6.59 16.40
C GLU A 81 11.18 -5.18 15.98
N ARG A 82 11.65 -5.03 14.74
CA ARG A 82 12.02 -3.73 14.17
C ARG A 82 10.85 -2.73 14.25
N ASP A 83 9.64 -3.18 13.91
CA ASP A 83 8.44 -2.34 13.78
C ASP A 83 7.64 -2.25 15.09
N ASN A 84 8.15 -2.84 16.20
CA ASN A 84 7.50 -2.92 17.50
C ASN A 84 6.08 -3.51 17.45
N VAL A 85 5.89 -4.54 16.62
CA VAL A 85 4.61 -5.23 16.44
C VAL A 85 4.42 -6.31 17.49
N LYS A 86 3.24 -6.35 18.13
CA LYS A 86 2.88 -7.37 19.13
C LYS A 86 2.66 -8.73 18.45
N LYS A 87 3.55 -9.68 18.70
CA LYS A 87 3.53 -11.04 18.11
C LYS A 87 2.27 -11.82 18.45
N GLU A 88 1.67 -11.56 19.61
CA GLU A 88 0.45 -12.23 20.07
C GLU A 88 -0.72 -12.04 19.11
N ASN A 89 -0.79 -10.88 18.46
CA ASN A 89 -1.84 -10.57 17.47
C ASN A 89 -1.72 -11.40 16.19
N TYR A 90 -0.54 -11.98 15.94
CA TYR A 90 -0.21 -12.71 14.71
C TYR A 90 0.18 -14.16 14.97
N ARG A 91 -0.27 -14.73 16.10
CA ARG A 91 0.09 -16.08 16.55
C ARG A 91 -0.12 -17.13 15.45
N ILE A 92 -1.27 -17.15 14.80
CA ILE A 92 -1.60 -18.12 13.75
C ILE A 92 -0.63 -17.98 12.55
N LEU A 93 -0.34 -16.77 12.11
CA LEU A 93 0.62 -16.51 11.03
C LEU A 93 2.01 -17.06 11.38
N LEU A 94 2.48 -16.79 12.60
CA LEU A 94 3.78 -17.25 13.07
C LEU A 94 3.84 -18.78 13.24
N GLU A 95 2.80 -19.41 13.74
CA GLU A 95 2.69 -20.88 13.84
C GLU A 95 2.77 -21.52 12.46
N LEU A 96 1.97 -21.05 11.50
CA LEU A 96 1.96 -21.56 10.11
C LEU A 96 3.31 -21.35 9.41
N SER A 97 3.94 -20.20 9.64
CA SER A 97 5.27 -19.93 9.10
C SER A 97 6.34 -20.84 9.68
N LYS A 98 6.36 -21.01 11.01
CA LYS A 98 7.29 -21.91 11.71
C LYS A 98 7.15 -23.37 11.25
N GLU A 99 5.93 -23.80 10.97
CA GLU A 99 5.62 -25.13 10.44
C GLU A 99 5.84 -25.23 8.92
N LYS A 100 6.33 -24.18 8.25
CA LYS A 100 6.54 -24.10 6.79
C LYS A 100 5.27 -24.41 5.97
N LYS A 101 4.11 -24.07 6.52
CA LYS A 101 2.80 -24.25 5.88
C LYS A 101 2.38 -23.04 5.02
N LEU A 102 3.03 -21.88 5.19
CA LEU A 102 2.79 -20.74 4.32
C LEU A 102 3.35 -20.99 2.93
N LYS A 103 2.59 -20.61 1.91
CA LYS A 103 2.99 -20.70 0.51
C LYS A 103 3.28 -19.29 -0.03
N ASN A 104 4.13 -19.21 -1.04
CA ASN A 104 4.32 -17.97 -1.78
C ASN A 104 2.98 -17.45 -2.28
N CYS A 105 2.63 -16.24 -1.86
CA CYS A 105 1.42 -15.56 -2.27
C CYS A 105 1.67 -14.06 -2.36
N ALA A 106 0.79 -13.39 -3.07
CA ALA A 106 0.68 -11.94 -3.10
C ALA A 106 -0.76 -11.56 -2.77
N GLY A 107 -0.94 -10.35 -2.30
CA GLY A 107 -2.26 -9.80 -2.04
C GLY A 107 -2.29 -8.34 -2.42
N ALA A 108 -3.45 -7.87 -2.87
CA ALA A 108 -3.67 -6.46 -3.16
C ALA A 108 -5.05 -6.03 -2.67
N GLY A 109 -5.16 -4.75 -2.31
CA GLY A 109 -6.41 -4.07 -2.01
C GLY A 109 -6.64 -2.93 -2.99
N ILE A 110 -7.90 -2.69 -3.35
CA ILE A 110 -8.27 -1.57 -4.23
C ILE A 110 -9.36 -0.72 -3.56
N GLY A 111 -9.15 0.60 -3.57
CA GLY A 111 -10.14 1.58 -3.13
C GLY A 111 -11.20 1.81 -4.22
N ILE A 112 -12.33 1.14 -4.09
CA ILE A 112 -13.40 1.18 -5.11
C ILE A 112 -13.91 2.60 -5.32
N GLU A 113 -14.10 3.38 -4.26
CA GLU A 113 -14.58 4.76 -4.36
C GLU A 113 -13.59 5.66 -5.11
N ARG A 114 -12.28 5.48 -4.89
CA ARG A 114 -11.26 6.22 -5.65
C ARG A 114 -11.26 5.82 -7.12
N LEU A 115 -11.40 4.53 -7.41
CA LEU A 115 -11.47 4.05 -8.79
C LEU A 115 -12.71 4.60 -9.50
N ILE A 116 -13.88 4.57 -8.85
CA ILE A 116 -15.13 5.11 -9.41
C ILE A 116 -15.01 6.62 -9.60
N ALA A 117 -14.48 7.36 -8.63
CA ALA A 117 -14.26 8.79 -8.75
C ALA A 117 -13.39 9.13 -9.97
N TRP A 118 -12.30 8.40 -10.17
CA TRP A 118 -11.44 8.61 -11.34
C TRP A 118 -12.15 8.32 -12.66
N ILE A 119 -12.90 7.21 -12.76
CA ILE A 119 -13.64 6.83 -13.99
C ILE A 119 -14.74 7.83 -14.32
N SER A 120 -15.41 8.38 -13.30
CA SER A 120 -16.50 9.36 -13.47
C SER A 120 -16.02 10.82 -13.59
N GLY A 121 -14.71 11.07 -13.46
CA GLY A 121 -14.14 12.41 -13.49
C GLY A 121 -14.41 13.24 -12.23
N GLU A 122 -14.72 12.59 -11.10
CA GLU A 122 -14.96 13.24 -9.82
C GLU A 122 -13.66 13.42 -9.05
N ASN A 123 -13.48 14.60 -8.45
CA ASN A 123 -12.28 14.93 -7.65
C ASN A 123 -12.46 14.65 -6.17
N ASN A 124 -13.66 14.24 -5.75
CA ASN A 124 -13.98 13.96 -4.36
C ASN A 124 -14.70 12.62 -4.25
N ILE A 125 -14.13 11.69 -3.49
CA ILE A 125 -14.71 10.36 -3.26
C ILE A 125 -16.10 10.41 -2.61
N ALA A 126 -16.43 11.48 -1.86
CA ALA A 126 -17.75 11.65 -1.27
C ALA A 126 -18.87 11.75 -2.33
N ASN A 127 -18.55 12.20 -3.54
CA ASN A 127 -19.53 12.34 -4.63
C ASN A 127 -19.94 11.00 -5.26
N VAL A 128 -19.16 9.94 -4.98
CA VAL A 128 -19.41 8.59 -5.51
C VAL A 128 -19.85 7.60 -4.42
N GLN A 129 -20.00 8.06 -3.19
CA GLN A 129 -20.48 7.26 -2.06
C GLN A 129 -21.98 7.48 -1.87
N ILE A 130 -22.74 6.40 -1.61
CA ILE A 130 -24.16 6.47 -1.30
C ILE A 130 -24.39 7.18 0.04
N PHE A 131 -23.53 6.91 1.03
CA PHE A 131 -23.57 7.50 2.38
C PHE A 131 -22.19 8.06 2.75
N PRO A 132 -21.81 9.24 2.22
CA PRO A 132 -20.51 9.81 2.50
C PRO A 132 -20.40 10.29 3.96
N ARG A 133 -19.33 9.87 4.64
CA ARG A 133 -18.98 10.37 5.97
C ARG A 133 -18.09 11.60 5.80
N LEU A 134 -18.68 12.78 5.96
CA LEU A 134 -17.94 14.04 5.84
C LEU A 134 -17.64 14.59 7.24
N PRO A 135 -16.40 15.07 7.51
CA PRO A 135 -16.07 15.74 8.75
C PRO A 135 -17.03 16.90 9.03
N GLY A 136 -17.59 16.97 10.24
CA GLY A 136 -18.49 18.05 10.63
C GLY A 136 -19.93 17.94 10.11
N LYS A 137 -20.28 16.89 9.38
CA LYS A 137 -21.67 16.62 8.99
C LYS A 137 -22.20 15.40 9.74
N ILE A 138 -23.30 15.57 10.47
CA ILE A 138 -24.09 14.46 11.02
C ILE A 138 -25.03 14.04 9.91
N THR A 139 -24.86 12.82 9.38
CA THR A 139 -25.83 12.20 8.49
C THR A 139 -26.74 11.33 9.35
N ASP A 140 -28.00 11.74 9.49
CA ASP A 140 -29.03 10.87 10.01
C ASP A 140 -29.27 9.76 8.99
N LEU A 141 -29.06 8.51 9.40
CA LEU A 141 -29.41 7.32 8.64
C LEU A 141 -30.80 6.87 9.03
#